data_55e4c765c71b2d6b8035dfdc3ae76263
#
_entry.id   55e4c765c71b2d6b8035dfdc3ae76263
#
_cell.length_a   1.000
_cell.length_b   1.000
_cell.length_c   1.000
_cell.angle_alpha   90.00
_cell.angle_beta   90.00
_cell.angle_gamma   90.00
#
_symmetry.space_group_name_H-M   'P 1'
#
loop_
_entity.id
_entity.type
_entity.pdbx_description
1 polymer ?
#
loop_
_entity_poly.entity_id
_entity_poly.type
_entity_poly.pdbx_seq_one_letter_code
_entity_poly.pdbx_strand_id
1 'polypeptide(L)'
;STLLKIAAGLIEADSGERFVQPGVTVRYLPQEPDLSGHDDVMAYVLAGLAPGDDTHRAAYLLQQLGLRGDEAPGHLSGGESRRAALARALAPEPDILLLDEPTNHLDLLAIEWLESELRGLRSAIVMVSHDRRFLSNLTRATVWLNQGETRQLNRGFAEFETWRDDVLQQEE
;
A
#
# COMPACT_ATOMS: atom_id res chain seq x y z
N SER A 1 6.12 8.11 -1.35
CA SER A 1 7.35 7.75 -2.07
C SER A 1 7.24 8.07 -3.55
N THR A 2 8.20 8.82 -4.09
CA THR A 2 8.24 9.15 -5.53
C THR A 2 8.36 7.88 -6.38
N LEU A 3 9.17 6.92 -5.96
CA LEU A 3 9.34 5.66 -6.68
C LEU A 3 8.02 4.87 -6.80
N LEU A 4 7.24 4.78 -5.72
CA LEU A 4 5.93 4.13 -5.78
C LEU A 4 4.94 4.88 -6.68
N LYS A 5 4.98 6.21 -6.69
CA LYS A 5 4.15 7.01 -7.60
C LYS A 5 4.51 6.77 -9.07
N ILE A 6 5.80 6.65 -9.39
CA ILE A 6 6.27 6.28 -10.73
C ILE A 6 5.78 4.86 -11.07
N ALA A 7 5.97 3.89 -10.17
CA ALA A 7 5.49 2.53 -10.35
C ALA A 7 3.96 2.46 -10.56
N ALA A 8 3.20 3.33 -9.89
CA ALA A 8 1.75 3.46 -10.06
C ALA A 8 1.34 4.17 -11.37
N GLY A 9 2.27 4.81 -12.06
CA GLY A 9 1.99 5.59 -13.27
C GLY A 9 1.40 6.97 -13.00
N LEU A 10 1.55 7.49 -11.79
CA LEU A 10 1.06 8.82 -11.38
C LEU A 10 2.05 9.94 -11.68
N ILE A 11 3.32 9.61 -11.84
CA ILE A 11 4.41 10.51 -12.18
C ILE A 11 5.25 9.84 -13.27
N GLU A 12 5.67 10.59 -14.26
CA GLU A 12 6.63 10.12 -15.26
C GLU A 12 8.05 10.12 -14.67
N ALA A 13 8.84 9.13 -15.06
CA ALA A 13 10.25 9.07 -14.70
C ALA A 13 11.06 9.99 -15.64
N ASP A 14 12.11 10.63 -15.10
CA ASP A 14 13.03 11.45 -15.91
C ASP A 14 13.78 10.60 -16.96
N SER A 15 13.98 9.32 -16.67
CA SER A 15 14.60 8.34 -17.56
C SER A 15 14.17 6.92 -17.22
N GLY A 16 14.34 5.98 -18.14
CA GLY A 16 13.92 4.61 -17.99
C GLY A 16 12.52 4.35 -18.51
N GLU A 17 12.08 3.12 -18.42
CA GLU A 17 10.79 2.67 -18.91
C GLU A 17 9.98 2.01 -17.81
N ARG A 18 8.68 2.32 -17.78
CA ARG A 18 7.70 1.61 -16.96
C ARG A 18 6.85 0.73 -17.87
N PHE A 19 6.92 -0.57 -17.65
CA PHE A 19 6.09 -1.53 -18.36
C PHE A 19 5.10 -2.20 -17.40
N VAL A 20 3.83 -2.24 -17.79
CA VAL A 20 2.78 -3.02 -17.14
C VAL A 20 2.12 -3.90 -18.19
N GLN A 21 2.08 -5.20 -17.94
CA GLN A 21 1.42 -6.13 -18.85
C GLN A 21 -0.06 -5.74 -19.03
N PRO A 22 -0.58 -5.73 -20.26
CA PRO A 22 -1.99 -5.44 -20.51
C PRO A 22 -2.92 -6.34 -19.69
N GLY A 23 -3.94 -5.72 -19.07
CA GLY A 23 -4.92 -6.44 -18.23
C GLY A 23 -4.51 -6.58 -16.75
N VAL A 24 -3.27 -6.26 -16.39
CA VAL A 24 -2.83 -6.26 -14.98
C VAL A 24 -3.37 -5.03 -14.27
N THR A 25 -4.01 -5.26 -13.13
CA THR A 25 -4.56 -4.19 -12.28
C THR A 25 -3.54 -3.75 -11.24
N VAL A 26 -3.32 -2.43 -11.15
CA VAL A 26 -2.43 -1.81 -10.17
C VAL A 26 -3.24 -0.87 -9.29
N ARG A 27 -3.06 -0.97 -7.98
CA ARG A 27 -3.62 -0.01 -7.01
C ARG A 27 -2.51 0.56 -6.14
N TYR A 28 -2.67 1.83 -5.82
CA TYR A 28 -1.72 2.60 -5.02
C TYR A 28 -2.44 3.23 -3.83
N LEU A 29 -1.87 3.09 -2.63
CA LEU A 29 -2.32 3.80 -1.44
C LEU A 29 -1.62 5.15 -1.35
N PRO A 30 -2.31 6.29 -1.57
CA PRO A 30 -1.72 7.62 -1.48
C PRO A 30 -1.44 8.01 -0.03
N GLN A 31 -0.45 8.86 0.20
CA GLN A 31 -0.18 9.44 1.53
C GLN A 31 -1.28 10.42 1.96
N GLU A 32 -1.77 11.22 1.02
CA GLU A 32 -2.85 12.19 1.21
C GLU A 32 -3.99 11.85 0.25
N PRO A 33 -4.98 11.05 0.71
CA PRO A 33 -6.10 10.69 -0.14
C PRO A 33 -7.06 11.88 -0.30
N ASP A 34 -7.60 12.02 -1.50
CA ASP A 34 -8.66 12.96 -1.82
C ASP A 34 -10.00 12.20 -1.97
N LEU A 35 -10.92 12.46 -1.04
CA LEU A 35 -12.26 11.89 -1.05
C LEU A 35 -13.29 12.87 -1.63
N SER A 36 -12.88 14.05 -2.08
CA SER A 36 -13.78 15.02 -2.69
C SER A 36 -14.50 14.44 -3.91
N GLY A 37 -15.72 14.88 -4.14
CA GLY A 37 -16.55 14.39 -5.24
C GLY A 37 -17.29 13.08 -4.97
N HIS A 38 -17.22 12.54 -3.75
CA HIS A 38 -18.00 11.40 -3.29
C HIS A 38 -18.98 11.82 -2.20
N ASP A 39 -20.17 11.21 -2.17
CA ASP A 39 -21.21 11.56 -1.20
C ASP A 39 -20.83 11.11 0.22
N ASP A 40 -20.22 9.94 0.33
CA ASP A 40 -19.78 9.34 1.57
C ASP A 40 -18.53 8.43 1.36
N VAL A 41 -18.02 7.88 2.45
CA VAL A 41 -16.86 6.98 2.44
C VAL A 41 -17.14 5.69 1.67
N MET A 42 -18.37 5.15 1.76
CA MET A 42 -18.73 3.95 1.01
C MET A 42 -18.69 4.21 -0.49
N ALA A 43 -19.26 5.31 -0.98
CA ALA A 43 -19.21 5.71 -2.37
C ALA A 43 -17.76 5.88 -2.87
N TYR A 44 -16.89 6.45 -2.05
CA TYR A 44 -15.46 6.58 -2.35
C TYR A 44 -14.78 5.21 -2.53
N VAL A 45 -15.05 4.25 -1.65
CA VAL A 45 -14.44 2.90 -1.73
C VAL A 45 -15.00 2.14 -2.93
N LEU A 46 -16.33 2.17 -3.13
CA LEU A 46 -16.99 1.49 -4.26
C LEU A 46 -16.53 2.02 -5.62
N ALA A 47 -16.20 3.31 -5.72
CA ALA A 47 -15.66 3.91 -6.94
C ALA A 47 -14.26 3.34 -7.34
N GLY A 48 -13.59 2.63 -6.44
CA GLY A 48 -12.35 1.90 -6.73
C GLY A 48 -12.56 0.50 -7.33
N LEU A 49 -13.79 0.00 -7.32
CA LEU A 49 -14.16 -1.31 -7.85
C LEU A 49 -14.40 -1.27 -9.36
N ALA A 50 -14.11 -2.38 -10.03
CA ALA A 50 -14.52 -2.60 -11.42
C ALA A 50 -15.92 -3.26 -11.47
N PRO A 51 -16.62 -3.19 -12.63
CA PRO A 51 -17.84 -3.93 -12.82
C PRO A 51 -17.64 -5.43 -12.59
N GLY A 52 -18.42 -6.01 -11.67
CA GLY A 52 -18.35 -7.43 -11.30
C GLY A 52 -17.51 -7.71 -10.05
N ASP A 53 -16.82 -6.73 -9.48
CA ASP A 53 -16.14 -6.88 -8.20
C ASP A 53 -17.16 -7.03 -7.05
N ASP A 54 -16.70 -7.70 -5.96
CA ASP A 54 -17.53 -7.90 -4.77
C ASP A 54 -17.68 -6.62 -3.94
N THR A 55 -18.87 -6.03 -3.99
CA THR A 55 -19.20 -4.83 -3.22
C THR A 55 -19.29 -5.07 -1.71
N HIS A 56 -19.57 -6.31 -1.27
CA HIS A 56 -19.64 -6.64 0.17
C HIS A 56 -18.26 -6.54 0.84
N ARG A 57 -17.19 -6.76 0.07
CA ARG A 57 -15.83 -6.61 0.56
C ARG A 57 -15.53 -5.17 1.00
N ALA A 58 -16.09 -4.17 0.32
CA ALA A 58 -15.94 -2.76 0.74
C ALA A 58 -16.48 -2.51 2.15
N ALA A 59 -17.69 -3.01 2.44
CA ALA A 59 -18.29 -2.88 3.77
C ALA A 59 -17.49 -3.63 4.85
N TYR A 60 -17.02 -4.84 4.56
CA TYR A 60 -16.15 -5.61 5.44
C TYR A 60 -14.88 -4.85 5.79
N LEU A 61 -14.16 -4.33 4.79
CA LEU A 61 -12.90 -3.60 5.00
C LEU A 61 -13.11 -2.33 5.82
N LEU A 62 -14.17 -1.56 5.53
CA LEU A 62 -14.49 -0.36 6.29
C LEU A 62 -14.77 -0.69 7.75
N GLN A 63 -15.54 -1.74 8.02
CA GLN A 63 -15.83 -2.19 9.39
C GLN A 63 -14.54 -2.57 10.14
N GLN A 64 -13.64 -3.32 9.52
CA GLN A 64 -12.35 -3.70 10.12
C GLN A 64 -11.46 -2.49 10.40
N LEU A 65 -11.57 -1.45 9.59
CA LEU A 65 -10.83 -0.19 9.73
C LEU A 65 -11.55 0.85 10.61
N GLY A 66 -12.67 0.47 11.25
CA GLY A 66 -13.40 1.31 12.18
C GLY A 66 -14.20 2.45 11.53
N LEU A 67 -14.62 2.25 10.28
CA LEU A 67 -15.46 3.17 9.53
C LEU A 67 -16.83 2.54 9.24
N ARG A 68 -17.89 3.36 9.25
CA ARG A 68 -19.26 2.90 8.99
C ARG A 68 -19.60 2.92 7.50
N GLY A 69 -18.97 3.86 6.77
CA GLY A 69 -19.21 4.08 5.35
C GLY A 69 -20.12 5.27 5.04
N ASP A 70 -20.95 5.70 5.98
CA ASP A 70 -21.88 6.84 5.85
C ASP A 70 -21.26 8.19 6.26
N GLU A 71 -19.98 8.22 6.61
CA GLU A 71 -19.28 9.44 6.96
C GLU A 71 -19.12 10.35 5.75
N ALA A 72 -19.40 11.66 5.97
CA ALA A 72 -19.19 12.67 4.95
C ALA A 72 -17.68 12.98 4.81
N PRO A 73 -17.14 13.04 3.58
CA PRO A 73 -15.70 13.26 3.33
C PRO A 73 -15.13 14.49 4.02
N GLY A 74 -15.89 15.59 4.08
CA GLY A 74 -15.45 16.84 4.70
C GLY A 74 -15.35 16.81 6.23
N HIS A 75 -15.83 15.77 6.89
CA HIS A 75 -15.82 15.63 8.35
C HIS A 75 -14.79 14.59 8.83
N LEU A 76 -14.08 13.95 7.92
CA LEU A 76 -13.07 12.95 8.28
C LEU A 76 -11.80 13.59 8.83
N SER A 77 -11.25 12.98 9.85
CA SER A 77 -9.85 13.20 10.24
C SER A 77 -8.89 12.66 9.16
N GLY A 78 -7.66 13.12 9.17
CA GLY A 78 -6.63 12.60 8.27
C GLY A 78 -6.44 11.08 8.42
N GLY A 79 -6.56 10.55 9.64
CA GLY A 79 -6.49 9.12 9.90
C GLY A 79 -7.67 8.34 9.31
N GLU A 80 -8.88 8.86 9.41
CA GLU A 80 -10.07 8.25 8.81
C GLU A 80 -10.02 8.27 7.29
N SER A 81 -9.62 9.40 6.69
CA SER A 81 -9.42 9.50 5.24
C SER A 81 -8.42 8.47 4.74
N ARG A 82 -7.34 8.26 5.49
CA ARG A 82 -6.30 7.30 5.13
C ARG A 82 -6.78 5.85 5.26
N ARG A 83 -7.56 5.53 6.30
CA ARG A 83 -8.20 4.21 6.44
C ARG A 83 -9.21 3.94 5.31
N ALA A 84 -9.98 4.95 4.91
CA ALA A 84 -10.86 4.84 3.75
C ALA A 84 -10.08 4.56 2.45
N ALA A 85 -8.96 5.24 2.23
CA ALA A 85 -8.09 5.00 1.08
C ALA A 85 -7.48 3.59 1.09
N LEU A 86 -7.12 3.07 2.25
CA LEU A 86 -6.64 1.70 2.41
C LEU A 86 -7.74 0.69 2.02
N ALA A 87 -8.98 0.89 2.48
CA ALA A 87 -10.12 0.07 2.06
C ALA A 87 -10.31 0.10 0.54
N ARG A 88 -10.24 1.29 -0.08
CA ARG A 88 -10.37 1.44 -1.54
C ARG A 88 -9.26 0.70 -2.31
N ALA A 89 -8.04 0.70 -1.81
CA ALA A 89 -6.92 0.00 -2.44
C ALA A 89 -7.03 -1.52 -2.32
N LEU A 90 -7.55 -2.02 -1.19
CA LEU A 90 -7.68 -3.45 -0.90
C LEU A 90 -8.93 -4.10 -1.50
N ALA A 91 -10.02 -3.34 -1.63
CA ALA A 91 -11.33 -3.88 -2.02
C ALA A 91 -11.32 -4.61 -3.38
N PRO A 92 -10.66 -4.12 -4.45
CA PRO A 92 -10.67 -4.77 -5.75
C PRO A 92 -9.74 -5.99 -5.85
N GLU A 93 -8.99 -6.34 -4.79
CA GLU A 93 -7.99 -7.42 -4.83
C GLU A 93 -7.09 -7.34 -6.07
N PRO A 94 -6.34 -6.23 -6.24
CA PRO A 94 -5.59 -5.97 -7.47
C PRO A 94 -4.47 -7.00 -7.68
N ASP A 95 -3.97 -7.11 -8.92
CA ASP A 95 -2.80 -7.94 -9.22
C ASP A 95 -1.54 -7.39 -8.57
N ILE A 96 -1.40 -6.05 -8.55
CA ILE A 96 -0.28 -5.33 -7.93
C ILE A 96 -0.83 -4.28 -6.96
N LEU A 97 -0.34 -4.32 -5.72
CA LEU A 97 -0.70 -3.40 -4.66
C LEU A 97 0.54 -2.65 -4.19
N LEU A 98 0.50 -1.32 -4.31
CA LEU A 98 1.58 -0.42 -3.92
C LEU A 98 1.16 0.34 -2.66
N LEU A 99 1.84 0.09 -1.55
CA LEU A 99 1.50 0.65 -0.24
C LEU A 99 2.59 1.60 0.25
N ASP A 100 2.24 2.86 0.43
CA ASP A 100 3.12 3.90 0.96
C ASP A 100 2.74 4.20 2.41
N GLU A 101 3.55 3.72 3.37
CA GLU A 101 3.32 3.84 4.82
C GLU A 101 1.92 3.34 5.27
N PRO A 102 1.55 2.08 4.98
CA PRO A 102 0.19 1.59 5.20
C PRO A 102 -0.20 1.50 6.68
N THR A 103 0.77 1.43 7.60
CA THR A 103 0.52 1.32 9.05
C THR A 103 0.29 2.66 9.74
N ASN A 104 0.54 3.79 9.05
CA ASN A 104 0.30 5.10 9.64
C ASN A 104 -1.17 5.30 10.00
N HIS A 105 -1.41 5.86 11.19
CA HIS A 105 -2.75 6.09 11.75
C HIS A 105 -3.58 4.81 12.01
N LEU A 106 -2.92 3.67 12.14
CA LEU A 106 -3.52 2.42 12.61
C LEU A 106 -3.07 2.12 14.04
N ASP A 107 -3.98 1.60 14.85
CA ASP A 107 -3.64 1.02 16.13
C ASP A 107 -3.07 -0.41 15.95
N LEU A 108 -2.57 -0.99 17.02
CA LEU A 108 -1.93 -2.32 16.97
C LEU A 108 -2.87 -3.40 16.43
N LEU A 109 -4.14 -3.39 16.81
CA LEU A 109 -5.11 -4.39 16.36
C LEU A 109 -5.39 -4.26 14.87
N ALA A 110 -5.50 -3.02 14.37
CA ALA A 110 -5.68 -2.76 12.93
C ALA A 110 -4.43 -3.16 12.13
N ILE A 111 -3.21 -2.96 12.68
CA ILE A 111 -1.97 -3.42 12.04
C ILE A 111 -1.93 -4.95 11.97
N GLU A 112 -2.24 -5.66 13.04
CA GLU A 112 -2.27 -7.13 13.07
C GLU A 112 -3.33 -7.69 12.11
N TRP A 113 -4.49 -7.07 12.06
CA TRP A 113 -5.51 -7.39 11.07
C TRP A 113 -5.01 -7.15 9.65
N LEU A 114 -4.38 -6.00 9.37
CA LEU A 114 -3.84 -5.68 8.04
C LEU A 114 -2.76 -6.68 7.61
N GLU A 115 -1.87 -7.09 8.51
CA GLU A 115 -0.90 -8.15 8.22
C GLU A 115 -1.59 -9.45 7.79
N SER A 116 -2.65 -9.86 8.47
CA SER A 116 -3.41 -11.05 8.13
C SER A 116 -4.12 -10.92 6.79
N GLU A 117 -4.71 -9.76 6.53
CA GLU A 117 -5.40 -9.45 5.27
C GLU A 117 -4.43 -9.50 4.08
N LEU A 118 -3.27 -8.85 4.20
CA LEU A 118 -2.25 -8.82 3.15
C LEU A 118 -1.66 -10.21 2.86
N ARG A 119 -1.49 -11.06 3.88
CA ARG A 119 -1.05 -12.45 3.67
C ARG A 119 -2.07 -13.29 2.91
N GLY A 120 -3.35 -12.99 3.03
CA GLY A 120 -4.45 -13.67 2.33
C GLY A 120 -4.59 -13.25 0.87
N LEU A 121 -4.05 -12.09 0.48
CA LEU A 121 -4.14 -11.60 -0.89
C LEU A 121 -3.23 -12.39 -1.85
N ARG A 122 -3.69 -12.54 -3.09
CA ARG A 122 -2.86 -13.07 -4.20
C ARG A 122 -2.04 -11.99 -4.90
N SER A 123 -2.24 -10.73 -4.52
CA SER A 123 -1.55 -9.57 -5.08
C SER A 123 -0.04 -9.67 -4.90
N ALA A 124 0.72 -9.22 -5.89
CA ALA A 124 2.10 -8.82 -5.67
C ALA A 124 2.10 -7.48 -4.89
N ILE A 125 2.79 -7.46 -3.75
CA ILE A 125 2.76 -6.29 -2.86
C ILE A 125 4.14 -5.66 -2.83
N VAL A 126 4.19 -4.35 -3.10
CA VAL A 126 5.37 -3.51 -2.88
C VAL A 126 5.00 -2.48 -1.82
N MET A 127 5.79 -2.39 -0.76
CA MET A 127 5.52 -1.48 0.33
C MET A 127 6.75 -0.68 0.75
N VAL A 128 6.51 0.55 1.17
CA VAL A 128 7.46 1.39 1.89
C VAL A 128 6.88 1.61 3.28
N SER A 129 7.64 1.32 4.33
CA SER A 129 7.20 1.50 5.70
C SER A 129 8.39 1.76 6.64
N HIS A 130 8.15 2.50 7.71
CA HIS A 130 9.07 2.63 8.84
C HIS A 130 8.81 1.57 9.93
N ASP A 131 7.71 0.83 9.83
CA ASP A 131 7.39 -0.26 10.75
C ASP A 131 8.20 -1.53 10.38
N ARG A 132 9.31 -1.72 11.09
CA ARG A 132 10.23 -2.84 10.87
C ARG A 132 9.59 -4.20 11.12
N ARG A 133 8.70 -4.31 12.12
CA ARG A 133 7.98 -5.54 12.43
C ARG A 133 7.04 -5.90 11.28
N PHE A 134 6.27 -4.95 10.80
CA PHE A 134 5.37 -5.11 9.67
C PHE A 134 6.11 -5.57 8.41
N LEU A 135 7.23 -4.92 8.08
CA LEU A 135 8.08 -5.33 6.96
C LEU A 135 8.64 -6.74 7.14
N SER A 136 9.18 -7.05 8.33
CA SER A 136 9.77 -8.37 8.62
C SER A 136 8.75 -9.50 8.51
N ASN A 137 7.50 -9.24 8.90
CA ASN A 137 6.43 -10.24 8.88
C ASN A 137 5.87 -10.52 7.48
N LEU A 138 6.00 -9.59 6.54
CA LEU A 138 5.31 -9.65 5.24
C LEU A 138 6.23 -9.77 4.04
N THR A 139 7.47 -9.27 4.11
CA THR A 139 8.34 -9.19 2.95
C THR A 139 9.14 -10.47 2.71
N ARG A 140 9.38 -10.77 1.43
CA ARG A 140 10.19 -11.91 0.95
C ARG A 140 11.42 -11.44 0.16
N ALA A 141 11.43 -10.18 -0.24
CA ALA A 141 12.55 -9.52 -0.90
C ALA A 141 12.60 -8.07 -0.44
N THR A 142 13.81 -7.50 -0.45
CA THR A 142 14.02 -6.11 -0.05
C THR A 142 14.80 -5.39 -1.16
N VAL A 143 14.33 -4.21 -1.54
CA VAL A 143 15.07 -3.31 -2.42
C VAL A 143 15.54 -2.13 -1.60
N TRP A 144 16.86 -1.97 -1.54
CA TRP A 144 17.49 -0.85 -0.86
C TRP A 144 17.86 0.24 -1.85
N LEU A 145 17.30 1.42 -1.65
CA LEU A 145 17.64 2.62 -2.42
C LEU A 145 18.58 3.48 -1.60
N ASN A 146 19.80 3.64 -2.07
CA ASN A 146 20.84 4.45 -1.42
C ASN A 146 21.61 5.26 -2.46
N GLN A 147 21.74 6.57 -2.24
CA GLN A 147 22.51 7.49 -3.10
C GLN A 147 22.21 7.38 -4.61
N GLY A 148 20.95 7.13 -4.96
CA GLY A 148 20.50 7.01 -6.35
C GLY A 148 20.70 5.63 -6.97
N GLU A 149 21.28 4.68 -6.24
CA GLU A 149 21.45 3.29 -6.66
C GLU A 149 20.47 2.36 -5.94
N THR A 150 20.05 1.31 -6.63
CA THR A 150 19.21 0.27 -6.05
C THR A 150 20.00 -1.04 -5.91
N ARG A 151 19.85 -1.68 -4.76
CA ARG A 151 20.39 -3.02 -4.51
C ARG A 151 19.25 -3.92 -4.02
N GLN A 152 19.24 -5.15 -4.50
CA GLN A 152 18.18 -6.11 -4.17
C GLN A 152 18.76 -7.23 -3.30
N LEU A 153 18.06 -7.47 -2.19
CA LEU A 153 18.23 -8.66 -1.36
C LEU A 153 17.04 -9.58 -1.61
N ASN A 154 17.28 -10.80 -2.12
CA ASN A 154 16.23 -11.80 -2.35
C ASN A 154 15.84 -12.52 -1.03
N ARG A 155 15.74 -11.75 0.03
CA ARG A 155 15.30 -12.16 1.37
C ARG A 155 14.46 -11.06 1.99
N GLY A 156 13.65 -11.42 2.98
CA GLY A 156 12.79 -10.46 3.68
C GLY A 156 13.57 -9.44 4.50
N PHE A 157 12.84 -8.44 4.96
CA PHE A 157 13.42 -7.32 5.71
C PHE A 157 14.11 -7.74 7.03
N ALA A 158 13.73 -8.86 7.62
CA ALA A 158 14.38 -9.38 8.83
C ALA A 158 15.90 -9.59 8.69
N GLU A 159 16.38 -9.85 7.48
CA GLU A 159 17.81 -10.06 7.19
C GLU A 159 18.49 -8.81 6.61
N PHE A 160 17.74 -7.74 6.40
CA PHE A 160 18.20 -6.54 5.69
C PHE A 160 19.34 -5.82 6.44
N GLU A 161 19.24 -5.65 7.76
CA GLU A 161 20.24 -4.88 8.52
C GLU A 161 21.61 -5.54 8.47
N THR A 162 21.66 -6.85 8.68
CA THR A 162 22.93 -7.60 8.59
C THR A 162 23.52 -7.52 7.18
N TRP A 163 22.69 -7.74 6.18
CA TRP A 163 23.13 -7.67 4.78
C TRP A 163 23.63 -6.27 4.40
N ARG A 164 22.92 -5.21 4.82
CA ARG A 164 23.32 -3.82 4.57
C ARG A 164 24.69 -3.51 5.20
N ASP A 165 24.88 -3.94 6.44
CA ASP A 165 26.13 -3.68 7.17
C ASP A 165 27.31 -4.42 6.51
N ASP A 166 27.09 -5.65 6.03
CA ASP A 166 28.10 -6.40 5.25
C ASP A 166 28.46 -5.69 3.93
N VAL A 167 27.44 -5.15 3.22
CA VAL A 167 27.67 -4.40 1.97
C VAL A 167 28.47 -3.12 2.22
N LEU A 168 28.16 -2.37 3.27
CA LEU A 168 28.87 -1.13 3.60
C LEU A 168 30.34 -1.39 4.02
N GLN A 169 30.60 -2.49 4.72
CA GLN A 169 31.98 -2.88 5.09
C GLN A 169 32.82 -3.30 3.89
N GLN A 170 32.22 -3.77 2.81
CA GLN A 170 32.94 -4.16 1.59
C GLN A 170 33.30 -2.96 0.70
N GLU A 171 32.71 -1.81 0.94
CA GLU A 171 32.93 -0.56 0.19
C GLU A 171 33.95 0.39 0.86
N GLU A 172 34.34 0.11 2.10
CA GLU A 172 35.43 0.80 2.81
C GLU A 172 36.79 0.20 2.47
#